data_47f86fa75e2b15581e2e9f607ef00c68
#
_entry.id   47f86fa75e2b15581e2e9f607ef00c68
#
_cell.length_a   1.000
_cell.length_b   1.000
_cell.length_c   1.000
_cell.angle_alpha   90.00
_cell.angle_beta   90.00
_cell.angle_gamma   90.00
#
_symmetry.space_group_name_H-M   'P 1'
#
loop_
_entity.id
_entity.type
_entity.pdbx_description
1 polymer ?
#
loop_
_entity_poly.entity_id
_entity_poly.type
_entity_poly.pdbx_seq_one_letter_code
_entity_poly.pdbx_strand_id
1 'polypeptide(L)'
;MHSTDQTPQTTDQAPINWTNMILFTVTPALAVTLVPAYGWIYGFDAFEWAMFAVMMVFCGMSITAGYHRLWSHKTYEAHASVRFLFALGGAFALQNDVLNWASDHRRHHQHVDNNDNDPYSAGRGFWFSHIGWILRHYDSAKNDFSNVKDLQRDPIVMWQHKNYLALVLIMNIGLPAFIGFLHGDIIAGLLLGGLLRLVLSQHATYFINSLAHMWGTRPYSDNSSARDNTLLALITYGEGYHNYHHTFQWDYRNGIRWWHFDPTKWLIRSLERAGLASGLKRCAPDKIERAKLERQFQLATEKCERLAVEGDWQSRLETEYEALLHTVQQWAEHRQAWYEAKGKELQEHLSHLEKQQLKAHYLEFKYKLKLQKQRWEIVIRTLASPEPGVA
;
A
#
# COMPACT_ATOMS: atom_id res chain seq x y z
N MET A 1 5.89 -7.00 44.00
CA MET A 1 7.19 -7.38 43.37
C MET A 1 6.99 -8.74 42.71
N HIS A 2 6.61 -8.78 41.45
CA HIS A 2 6.73 -9.93 40.57
C HIS A 2 7.32 -9.39 39.29
N SER A 3 8.64 -9.44 39.16
CA SER A 3 9.34 -9.21 37.93
C SER A 3 9.11 -10.44 37.04
N THR A 4 8.27 -10.34 36.05
CA THR A 4 8.27 -11.28 34.93
C THR A 4 9.46 -10.90 34.07
N ASP A 5 10.53 -11.60 34.27
CA ASP A 5 11.71 -11.64 33.42
C ASP A 5 11.28 -12.29 32.07
N GLN A 6 10.72 -11.48 31.15
CA GLN A 6 10.49 -11.90 29.79
C GLN A 6 11.76 -11.60 29.00
N THR A 7 12.69 -12.54 29.03
CA THR A 7 13.78 -12.59 28.06
C THR A 7 13.15 -12.58 26.66
N PRO A 8 13.58 -11.67 25.76
CA PRO A 8 13.12 -11.65 24.37
C PRO A 8 13.38 -13.02 23.76
N GLN A 9 12.33 -13.69 23.24
CA GLN A 9 12.52 -14.92 22.49
C GLN A 9 13.48 -14.64 21.34
N THR A 10 14.68 -15.19 21.40
CA THR A 10 15.64 -15.12 20.31
C THR A 10 15.00 -15.72 19.05
N THR A 11 15.19 -15.05 17.92
CA THR A 11 14.60 -15.40 16.60
C THR A 11 14.84 -16.86 16.18
N ASP A 12 15.76 -17.56 16.81
CA ASP A 12 16.18 -18.93 16.48
C ASP A 12 15.35 -20.04 17.13
N GLN A 13 14.40 -19.73 18.04
CA GLN A 13 13.66 -20.76 18.79
C GLN A 13 12.31 -21.16 18.17
N ALA A 14 11.75 -20.39 17.25
CA ALA A 14 10.49 -20.73 16.61
C ALA A 14 10.64 -21.98 15.71
N PRO A 15 9.71 -22.98 15.78
CA PRO A 15 9.77 -24.18 14.94
C PRO A 15 9.74 -23.85 13.45
N ILE A 16 10.50 -24.62 12.64
CA ILE A 16 10.53 -24.43 11.18
C ILE A 16 9.20 -24.86 10.59
N ASN A 17 8.65 -24.04 9.69
CA ASN A 17 7.57 -24.40 8.80
C ASN A 17 8.15 -25.09 7.55
N TRP A 18 8.27 -26.42 7.60
CA TRP A 18 8.90 -27.19 6.54
C TRP A 18 8.21 -27.05 5.18
N THR A 19 6.89 -26.93 5.16
CA THR A 19 6.15 -26.71 3.89
C THR A 19 6.58 -25.42 3.22
N ASN A 20 6.62 -24.33 3.98
CA ASN A 20 7.03 -23.03 3.46
C ASN A 20 8.55 -23.01 3.16
N MET A 21 9.36 -23.60 4.03
CA MET A 21 10.81 -23.69 3.79
C MET A 21 11.13 -24.39 2.46
N ILE A 22 10.50 -25.54 2.19
CA ILE A 22 10.68 -26.28 0.93
C ILE A 22 10.14 -25.45 -0.25
N LEU A 23 8.91 -24.90 -0.14
CA LEU A 23 8.30 -24.13 -1.22
C LEU A 23 9.18 -22.94 -1.62
N PHE A 24 9.56 -22.10 -0.64
CA PHE A 24 10.33 -20.87 -0.89
C PHE A 24 11.82 -21.08 -1.13
N THR A 25 12.32 -22.29 -1.00
CA THR A 25 13.68 -22.67 -1.42
C THR A 25 13.65 -23.29 -2.83
N VAL A 26 12.74 -24.23 -3.05
CA VAL A 26 12.71 -25.00 -4.30
C VAL A 26 12.19 -24.17 -5.47
N THR A 27 11.10 -23.40 -5.29
CA THR A 27 10.53 -22.63 -6.41
C THR A 27 11.48 -21.58 -6.99
N PRO A 28 12.19 -20.75 -6.20
CA PRO A 28 13.20 -19.85 -6.76
C PRO A 28 14.38 -20.58 -7.40
N ALA A 29 14.86 -21.68 -6.78
CA ALA A 29 15.93 -22.49 -7.36
C ALA A 29 15.55 -23.04 -8.72
N LEU A 30 14.35 -23.59 -8.86
CA LEU A 30 13.82 -24.05 -10.14
C LEU A 30 13.61 -22.90 -11.13
N ALA A 31 13.13 -21.74 -10.68
CA ALA A 31 12.93 -20.59 -11.56
C ALA A 31 14.25 -20.09 -12.17
N VAL A 32 15.30 -19.95 -11.36
CA VAL A 32 16.60 -19.44 -11.84
C VAL A 32 17.41 -20.49 -12.64
N THR A 33 17.04 -21.75 -12.57
CA THR A 33 17.71 -22.83 -13.33
C THR A 33 16.92 -23.24 -14.57
N LEU A 34 15.65 -23.64 -14.41
CA LEU A 34 14.87 -24.21 -15.51
C LEU A 34 14.40 -23.16 -16.51
N VAL A 35 14.02 -21.94 -16.06
CA VAL A 35 13.53 -20.91 -17.00
C VAL A 35 14.65 -20.47 -17.95
N PRO A 36 15.86 -20.09 -17.50
CA PRO A 36 16.95 -19.78 -18.42
C PRO A 36 17.39 -20.95 -19.27
N ALA A 37 17.47 -22.18 -18.71
CA ALA A 37 17.85 -23.36 -19.44
C ALA A 37 16.88 -23.70 -20.59
N TYR A 38 15.58 -23.63 -20.30
CA TYR A 38 14.52 -23.81 -21.31
C TYR A 38 14.58 -22.72 -22.39
N GLY A 39 14.68 -21.48 -21.96
CA GLY A 39 14.79 -20.32 -22.87
C GLY A 39 16.02 -20.39 -23.78
N TRP A 40 17.14 -20.95 -23.28
CA TRP A 40 18.35 -21.16 -24.08
C TRP A 40 18.19 -22.26 -25.13
N ILE A 41 17.51 -23.36 -24.79
CA ILE A 41 17.41 -24.56 -25.66
C ILE A 41 16.27 -24.43 -26.67
N TYR A 42 15.10 -23.96 -26.23
CA TYR A 42 13.85 -23.93 -27.00
C TYR A 42 13.37 -22.51 -27.34
N GLY A 43 13.81 -21.50 -26.58
CA GLY A 43 13.29 -20.13 -26.66
C GLY A 43 11.97 -19.97 -25.95
N PHE A 44 11.53 -18.70 -25.86
CA PHE A 44 10.16 -18.31 -25.49
C PHE A 44 9.68 -17.31 -26.53
N ASP A 45 8.47 -17.49 -27.01
CA ASP A 45 7.88 -16.63 -28.00
C ASP A 45 7.11 -15.42 -27.41
N ALA A 46 6.58 -14.56 -28.28
CA ALA A 46 5.87 -13.35 -27.86
C ALA A 46 4.54 -13.66 -27.12
N PHE A 47 3.86 -14.75 -27.48
CA PHE A 47 2.62 -15.14 -26.80
C PHE A 47 2.88 -15.56 -25.35
N GLU A 48 3.90 -16.35 -25.12
CA GLU A 48 4.29 -16.86 -23.80
C GLU A 48 4.69 -15.70 -22.86
N TRP A 49 5.44 -14.72 -23.35
CA TRP A 49 5.77 -13.52 -22.61
C TRP A 49 4.53 -12.64 -22.37
N ALA A 50 3.61 -12.54 -23.33
CA ALA A 50 2.35 -11.81 -23.14
C ALA A 50 1.46 -12.52 -22.10
N MET A 51 1.35 -13.84 -22.15
CA MET A 51 0.67 -14.67 -21.15
C MET A 51 1.26 -14.42 -19.75
N PHE A 52 2.59 -14.50 -19.62
CA PHE A 52 3.28 -14.18 -18.35
C PHE A 52 2.90 -12.80 -17.83
N ALA A 53 2.97 -11.77 -18.68
CA ALA A 53 2.64 -10.38 -18.28
C ALA A 53 1.18 -10.24 -17.83
N VAL A 54 0.22 -10.82 -18.55
CA VAL A 54 -1.20 -10.83 -18.18
C VAL A 54 -1.42 -11.55 -16.85
N MET A 55 -0.79 -12.71 -16.65
CA MET A 55 -0.88 -13.47 -15.40
C MET A 55 -0.23 -12.73 -14.22
N MET A 56 0.89 -12.04 -14.42
CA MET A 56 1.51 -11.17 -13.41
C MET A 56 0.57 -10.05 -13.00
N VAL A 57 -0.04 -9.33 -13.95
CA VAL A 57 -0.97 -8.25 -13.67
C VAL A 57 -2.21 -8.76 -12.95
N PHE A 58 -2.80 -9.86 -13.42
CA PHE A 58 -3.99 -10.45 -12.79
C PHE A 58 -3.72 -10.86 -11.34
N CYS A 59 -2.60 -11.54 -11.10
CA CYS A 59 -2.16 -11.93 -9.77
C CYS A 59 -1.92 -10.71 -8.86
N GLY A 60 -1.08 -9.77 -9.27
CA GLY A 60 -0.73 -8.59 -8.50
C GLY A 60 -1.94 -7.69 -8.20
N MET A 61 -2.80 -7.44 -9.18
CA MET A 61 -4.03 -6.66 -9.00
C MET A 61 -5.03 -7.35 -8.07
N SER A 62 -5.10 -8.68 -8.05
CA SER A 62 -5.97 -9.41 -7.13
C SER A 62 -5.52 -9.29 -5.68
N ILE A 63 -4.21 -9.21 -5.45
CA ILE A 63 -3.68 -8.91 -4.11
C ILE A 63 -3.94 -7.44 -3.76
N THR A 64 -3.53 -6.50 -4.60
CA THR A 64 -3.56 -5.08 -4.24
C THR A 64 -4.97 -4.49 -4.24
N ALA A 65 -5.80 -4.75 -5.25
CA ALA A 65 -7.19 -4.29 -5.27
C ALA A 65 -8.11 -5.16 -4.41
N GLY A 66 -7.95 -6.49 -4.45
CA GLY A 66 -8.79 -7.45 -3.73
C GLY A 66 -8.40 -7.60 -2.27
N TYR A 67 -7.35 -8.37 -2.00
CA TYR A 67 -6.95 -8.73 -0.64
C TYR A 67 -6.67 -7.51 0.23
N HIS A 68 -5.89 -6.58 -0.28
CA HIS A 68 -5.43 -5.39 0.43
C HIS A 68 -6.52 -4.33 0.55
N ARG A 69 -6.90 -3.67 -0.56
CA ARG A 69 -7.79 -2.48 -0.49
C ARG A 69 -9.25 -2.83 -0.28
N LEU A 70 -9.76 -3.94 -0.85
CA LEU A 70 -11.16 -4.33 -0.69
C LEU A 70 -11.41 -5.01 0.66
N TRP A 71 -10.75 -6.16 0.92
CA TRP A 71 -11.08 -7.00 2.07
C TRP A 71 -10.37 -6.58 3.37
N SER A 72 -9.09 -6.19 3.32
CA SER A 72 -8.40 -5.77 4.54
C SER A 72 -8.82 -4.39 5.00
N HIS A 73 -8.77 -3.39 4.11
CA HIS A 73 -9.01 -1.98 4.46
C HIS A 73 -10.42 -1.49 4.18
N LYS A 74 -11.24 -2.23 3.44
CA LYS A 74 -12.62 -1.87 3.10
C LYS A 74 -12.71 -0.47 2.49
N THR A 75 -11.81 -0.17 1.56
CA THR A 75 -11.71 1.16 0.95
C THR A 75 -12.77 1.41 -0.11
N TYR A 76 -13.43 0.36 -0.58
CA TYR A 76 -14.55 0.38 -1.54
C TYR A 76 -15.36 -0.91 -1.42
N GLU A 77 -16.49 -0.96 -2.13
CA GLU A 77 -17.33 -2.14 -2.30
C GLU A 77 -17.24 -2.63 -3.75
N ALA A 78 -17.38 -3.94 -3.99
CA ALA A 78 -17.29 -4.52 -5.32
C ALA A 78 -18.40 -5.56 -5.57
N HIS A 79 -18.85 -5.65 -6.83
CA HIS A 79 -19.80 -6.66 -7.29
C HIS A 79 -19.26 -8.08 -7.05
N ALA A 80 -20.16 -9.03 -6.85
CA ALA A 80 -19.78 -10.41 -6.54
C ALA A 80 -18.86 -11.05 -7.60
N SER A 81 -19.05 -10.75 -8.89
CA SER A 81 -18.16 -11.25 -9.96
C SER A 81 -16.73 -10.75 -9.84
N VAL A 82 -16.53 -9.47 -9.48
CA VAL A 82 -15.21 -8.88 -9.26
C VAL A 82 -14.54 -9.53 -8.05
N ARG A 83 -15.29 -9.68 -6.95
CA ARG A 83 -14.82 -10.36 -5.74
C ARG A 83 -14.41 -11.80 -6.01
N PHE A 84 -15.20 -12.53 -6.80
CA PHE A 84 -14.88 -13.90 -7.21
C PHE A 84 -13.60 -13.96 -8.04
N LEU A 85 -13.39 -13.07 -9.02
CA LEU A 85 -12.16 -12.97 -9.80
C LEU A 85 -10.95 -12.65 -8.92
N PHE A 86 -11.09 -11.71 -7.97
CA PHE A 86 -10.01 -11.42 -7.02
C PHE A 86 -9.70 -12.59 -6.09
N ALA A 87 -10.69 -13.38 -5.69
CA ALA A 87 -10.47 -14.59 -4.91
C ALA A 87 -9.65 -15.64 -5.69
N LEU A 88 -9.96 -15.83 -7.00
CA LEU A 88 -9.18 -16.71 -7.87
C LEU A 88 -7.74 -16.19 -8.07
N GLY A 89 -7.59 -14.89 -8.40
CA GLY A 89 -6.26 -14.30 -8.60
C GLY A 89 -5.41 -14.26 -7.33
N GLY A 90 -6.03 -14.15 -6.15
CA GLY A 90 -5.34 -14.27 -4.88
C GLY A 90 -4.85 -15.70 -4.59
N ALA A 91 -5.64 -16.73 -4.92
CA ALA A 91 -5.17 -18.13 -4.87
C ALA A 91 -4.03 -18.36 -5.88
N PHE A 92 -4.05 -17.66 -7.02
CA PHE A 92 -2.97 -17.66 -8.00
C PHE A 92 -1.68 -17.03 -7.43
N ALA A 93 -1.78 -16.04 -6.54
CA ALA A 93 -0.62 -15.44 -5.87
C ALA A 93 0.07 -16.38 -4.88
N LEU A 94 -0.62 -17.40 -4.37
CA LEU A 94 -0.13 -18.33 -3.35
C LEU A 94 0.46 -17.60 -2.11
N GLN A 95 -0.32 -16.63 -1.58
CA GLN A 95 0.04 -15.83 -0.42
C GLN A 95 -0.94 -16.03 0.76
N ASN A 96 -1.46 -17.22 0.93
CA ASN A 96 -2.58 -17.57 1.78
C ASN A 96 -3.96 -17.19 1.20
N ASP A 97 -5.03 -17.68 1.83
CA ASP A 97 -6.39 -17.27 1.49
C ASP A 97 -6.70 -15.87 2.04
N VAL A 98 -7.82 -15.29 1.57
CA VAL A 98 -8.25 -13.92 1.97
C VAL A 98 -8.36 -13.77 3.48
N LEU A 99 -8.89 -14.78 4.18
CA LEU A 99 -9.16 -14.70 5.61
C LEU A 99 -7.85 -14.60 6.42
N ASN A 100 -6.89 -15.47 6.13
CA ASN A 100 -5.56 -15.46 6.74
C ASN A 100 -4.80 -14.16 6.39
N TRP A 101 -4.73 -13.84 5.09
CA TRP A 101 -4.00 -12.67 4.61
C TRP A 101 -4.52 -11.36 5.24
N ALA A 102 -5.84 -11.17 5.23
CA ALA A 102 -6.46 -9.99 5.80
C ALA A 102 -6.30 -9.91 7.33
N SER A 103 -6.32 -11.05 8.03
CA SER A 103 -6.08 -11.11 9.46
C SER A 103 -4.66 -10.65 9.80
N ASP A 104 -3.64 -11.19 9.12
CA ASP A 104 -2.24 -10.80 9.32
C ASP A 104 -2.03 -9.33 8.98
N HIS A 105 -2.60 -8.84 7.87
CA HIS A 105 -2.45 -7.47 7.44
C HIS A 105 -3.12 -6.44 8.37
N ARG A 106 -4.32 -6.74 8.89
CA ARG A 106 -4.97 -5.88 9.90
C ARG A 106 -4.19 -5.87 11.22
N ARG A 107 -3.55 -6.98 11.59
CA ARG A 107 -2.68 -7.07 12.76
C ARG A 107 -1.41 -6.25 12.56
N HIS A 108 -0.80 -6.31 11.37
CA HIS A 108 0.32 -5.47 11.01
C HIS A 108 -0.02 -3.98 11.17
N HIS A 109 -1.13 -3.49 10.61
CA HIS A 109 -1.55 -2.10 10.76
C HIS A 109 -1.86 -1.69 12.22
N GLN A 110 -2.35 -2.62 13.04
CA GLN A 110 -2.62 -2.37 14.45
C GLN A 110 -1.33 -2.28 15.29
N HIS A 111 -0.30 -3.03 14.92
CA HIS A 111 0.90 -3.24 15.72
C HIS A 111 2.19 -2.96 14.92
N VAL A 112 2.12 -2.13 13.88
CA VAL A 112 3.24 -1.88 12.97
C VAL A 112 4.55 -1.62 13.73
N ASP A 113 5.63 -2.29 13.29
CA ASP A 113 6.98 -2.26 13.88
C ASP A 113 7.10 -2.85 15.31
N ASN A 114 6.03 -3.40 15.89
CA ASN A 114 6.12 -4.12 17.16
C ASN A 114 6.58 -5.56 16.90
N ASN A 115 7.79 -5.90 17.38
CA ASN A 115 8.43 -7.18 17.11
C ASN A 115 7.68 -8.41 17.65
N ASP A 116 6.81 -8.24 18.66
CA ASP A 116 6.07 -9.33 19.30
C ASP A 116 4.69 -9.55 18.69
N ASN A 117 4.07 -8.51 18.13
CA ASN A 117 2.67 -8.54 17.68
C ASN A 117 2.50 -8.34 16.16
N ASP A 118 3.45 -7.68 15.48
CA ASP A 118 3.43 -7.51 14.03
C ASP A 118 3.95 -8.79 13.37
N PRO A 119 3.15 -9.49 12.54
CA PRO A 119 3.59 -10.74 11.90
C PRO A 119 4.88 -10.63 11.11
N TYR A 120 5.12 -9.50 10.48
CA TYR A 120 6.28 -9.26 9.61
C TYR A 120 7.00 -7.94 9.91
N SER A 121 7.15 -7.61 11.20
CA SER A 121 7.78 -6.39 11.67
C SER A 121 9.13 -6.11 11.00
N ALA A 122 9.25 -4.91 10.39
CA ALA A 122 10.52 -4.43 9.84
C ALA A 122 11.55 -4.12 10.94
N GLY A 123 11.13 -3.94 12.19
CA GLY A 123 11.99 -3.80 13.36
C GLY A 123 12.90 -5.02 13.61
N ARG A 124 12.52 -6.21 13.08
CA ARG A 124 13.33 -7.44 13.12
C ARG A 124 14.31 -7.55 11.95
N GLY A 125 14.39 -6.54 11.09
CA GLY A 125 15.33 -6.45 9.98
C GLY A 125 14.76 -6.93 8.63
N PHE A 126 15.55 -6.65 7.56
CA PHE A 126 15.14 -6.89 6.18
C PHE A 126 14.74 -8.33 5.90
N TRP A 127 15.61 -9.29 6.22
CA TRP A 127 15.36 -10.69 5.89
C TRP A 127 14.17 -11.29 6.62
N PHE A 128 13.93 -10.85 7.87
CA PHE A 128 12.76 -11.26 8.61
C PHE A 128 11.48 -10.75 7.94
N SER A 129 11.37 -9.45 7.72
CA SER A 129 10.18 -8.84 7.13
C SER A 129 9.96 -9.23 5.67
N HIS A 130 11.04 -9.52 4.91
CA HIS A 130 10.92 -9.97 3.53
C HIS A 130 10.39 -11.40 3.42
N ILE A 131 11.00 -12.37 4.08
CA ILE A 131 10.65 -13.79 3.95
C ILE A 131 10.73 -14.60 5.25
N GLY A 132 11.58 -14.21 6.18
CA GLY A 132 11.87 -14.99 7.39
C GLY A 132 10.64 -15.30 8.24
N TRP A 133 9.68 -14.36 8.28
CA TRP A 133 8.46 -14.47 9.05
C TRP A 133 7.54 -15.64 8.65
N ILE A 134 7.62 -16.11 7.39
CA ILE A 134 6.81 -17.22 6.88
C ILE A 134 7.52 -18.56 6.92
N LEU A 135 8.84 -18.58 7.18
CA LEU A 135 9.66 -19.80 7.20
C LEU A 135 9.60 -20.54 8.55
N ARG A 136 9.07 -19.90 9.59
CA ARG A 136 8.92 -20.47 10.94
C ARG A 136 7.55 -20.15 11.52
N HIS A 137 7.13 -20.90 12.53
CA HIS A 137 5.87 -20.69 13.25
C HIS A 137 6.06 -19.72 14.39
N TYR A 138 5.93 -18.41 14.11
CA TYR A 138 5.98 -17.36 15.13
C TYR A 138 4.62 -17.13 15.79
N ASP A 139 4.61 -16.79 17.08
CA ASP A 139 3.38 -16.47 17.81
C ASP A 139 2.67 -15.23 17.24
N SER A 140 3.43 -14.24 16.76
CA SER A 140 2.89 -13.06 16.07
C SER A 140 2.07 -13.38 14.82
N ALA A 141 2.28 -14.54 14.18
CA ALA A 141 1.56 -14.98 12.98
C ALA A 141 0.42 -15.98 13.27
N LYS A 142 0.14 -16.29 14.54
CA LYS A 142 -1.00 -17.16 14.91
C LYS A 142 -2.31 -16.41 14.72
N ASN A 143 -3.21 -16.95 13.90
CA ASN A 143 -4.50 -16.38 13.61
C ASN A 143 -5.64 -17.06 14.41
N ASP A 144 -6.41 -16.26 15.13
CA ASP A 144 -7.68 -16.64 15.74
C ASP A 144 -8.90 -16.08 14.99
N PHE A 145 -8.64 -15.31 13.93
CA PHE A 145 -9.63 -14.62 13.07
C PHE A 145 -10.57 -13.67 13.81
N SER A 146 -10.27 -13.27 15.04
CA SER A 146 -11.10 -12.36 15.84
C SER A 146 -11.21 -10.97 15.20
N ASN A 147 -10.19 -10.54 14.45
CA ASN A 147 -10.10 -9.26 13.76
C ASN A 147 -10.73 -9.26 12.35
N VAL A 148 -11.25 -10.40 11.86
CA VAL A 148 -11.85 -10.57 10.53
C VAL A 148 -13.24 -11.20 10.55
N LYS A 149 -14.02 -10.99 11.61
CA LYS A 149 -15.39 -11.53 11.77
C LYS A 149 -16.34 -11.11 10.64
N ASP A 150 -16.10 -9.95 10.04
CA ASP A 150 -16.83 -9.48 8.85
C ASP A 150 -16.55 -10.36 7.63
N LEU A 151 -15.32 -10.80 7.43
CA LEU A 151 -14.92 -11.66 6.31
C LEU A 151 -15.39 -13.11 6.51
N GLN A 152 -15.52 -13.58 7.75
CA GLN A 152 -16.12 -14.89 8.04
C GLN A 152 -17.60 -14.97 7.64
N ARG A 153 -18.28 -13.84 7.44
CA ARG A 153 -19.67 -13.76 6.94
C ARG A 153 -19.75 -13.62 5.42
N ASP A 154 -18.63 -13.40 4.75
CA ASP A 154 -18.57 -13.26 3.30
C ASP A 154 -18.53 -14.64 2.62
N PRO A 155 -19.58 -15.02 1.84
CA PRO A 155 -19.64 -16.37 1.27
C PRO A 155 -18.53 -16.65 0.25
N ILE A 156 -18.02 -15.63 -0.49
CA ILE A 156 -16.92 -15.80 -1.44
C ILE A 156 -15.60 -16.02 -0.71
N VAL A 157 -15.35 -15.25 0.35
CA VAL A 157 -14.16 -15.43 1.19
C VAL A 157 -14.15 -16.83 1.84
N MET A 158 -15.28 -17.25 2.44
CA MET A 158 -15.37 -18.56 3.06
C MET A 158 -15.33 -19.72 2.06
N TRP A 159 -15.87 -19.51 0.84
CA TRP A 159 -15.72 -20.48 -0.25
C TRP A 159 -14.26 -20.64 -0.64
N GLN A 160 -13.52 -19.54 -0.83
CA GLN A 160 -12.10 -19.57 -1.17
C GLN A 160 -11.28 -20.23 -0.04
N HIS A 161 -11.51 -19.84 1.22
CA HIS A 161 -10.84 -20.41 2.38
C HIS A 161 -10.97 -21.94 2.44
N LYS A 162 -12.20 -22.46 2.27
CA LYS A 162 -12.46 -23.90 2.29
C LYS A 162 -11.85 -24.67 1.12
N ASN A 163 -11.71 -24.03 -0.04
CA ASN A 163 -11.23 -24.66 -1.26
C ASN A 163 -9.81 -24.23 -1.66
N TYR A 164 -9.09 -23.54 -0.75
CA TYR A 164 -7.86 -22.82 -1.08
C TYR A 164 -6.82 -23.70 -1.77
N LEU A 165 -6.53 -24.90 -1.25
CA LEU A 165 -5.54 -25.81 -1.83
C LEU A 165 -5.91 -26.23 -3.27
N ALA A 166 -7.17 -26.58 -3.49
CA ALA A 166 -7.65 -26.95 -4.84
C ALA A 166 -7.51 -25.77 -5.81
N LEU A 167 -7.89 -24.57 -5.37
CA LEU A 167 -7.75 -23.33 -6.17
C LEU A 167 -6.29 -23.01 -6.48
N VAL A 168 -5.39 -23.19 -5.51
CA VAL A 168 -3.95 -23.02 -5.73
C VAL A 168 -3.44 -23.96 -6.82
N LEU A 169 -3.79 -25.25 -6.77
CA LEU A 169 -3.36 -26.23 -7.78
C LEU A 169 -3.94 -25.90 -9.16
N ILE A 170 -5.24 -25.59 -9.24
CA ILE A 170 -5.90 -25.22 -10.49
C ILE A 170 -5.26 -23.95 -11.09
N MET A 171 -5.06 -22.93 -10.28
CA MET A 171 -4.57 -21.63 -10.77
C MET A 171 -3.07 -21.65 -11.09
N ASN A 172 -2.23 -22.30 -10.27
CA ASN A 172 -0.77 -22.26 -10.46
C ASN A 172 -0.22 -23.35 -11.38
N ILE A 173 -0.94 -24.46 -11.55
CA ILE A 173 -0.54 -25.56 -12.43
C ILE A 173 -1.55 -25.71 -13.57
N GLY A 174 -2.83 -25.89 -13.25
CA GLY A 174 -3.88 -26.18 -14.23
C GLY A 174 -4.04 -25.09 -15.28
N LEU A 175 -4.18 -23.83 -14.86
CA LEU A 175 -4.39 -22.70 -15.78
C LEU A 175 -3.18 -22.44 -16.69
N PRO A 176 -1.93 -22.35 -16.20
CA PRO A 176 -0.76 -22.21 -17.08
C PRO A 176 -0.55 -23.39 -18.01
N ALA A 177 -0.74 -24.61 -17.52
CA ALA A 177 -0.65 -25.82 -18.35
C ALA A 177 -1.72 -25.85 -19.45
N PHE A 178 -2.96 -25.47 -19.13
CA PHE A 178 -4.06 -25.42 -20.10
C PHE A 178 -3.83 -24.38 -21.19
N ILE A 179 -3.37 -23.17 -20.84
CA ILE A 179 -3.08 -22.14 -21.84
C ILE A 179 -1.85 -22.56 -22.69
N GLY A 180 -0.81 -23.12 -22.07
CA GLY A 180 0.34 -23.68 -22.78
C GLY A 180 -0.06 -24.85 -23.71
N PHE A 181 -0.98 -25.71 -23.29
CA PHE A 181 -1.54 -26.75 -24.14
C PHE A 181 -2.25 -26.20 -25.39
N LEU A 182 -3.07 -25.18 -25.22
CA LEU A 182 -3.76 -24.51 -26.33
C LEU A 182 -2.79 -23.81 -27.29
N HIS A 183 -1.66 -23.34 -26.78
CA HIS A 183 -0.61 -22.71 -27.56
C HIS A 183 0.34 -23.74 -28.23
N GLY A 184 0.43 -24.94 -27.71
CA GLY A 184 1.30 -26.00 -28.19
C GLY A 184 2.55 -26.22 -27.35
N ASP A 185 2.77 -25.46 -26.27
CA ASP A 185 3.89 -25.60 -25.36
C ASP A 185 3.46 -25.52 -23.87
N ILE A 186 3.15 -26.71 -23.32
CA ILE A 186 2.76 -26.85 -21.91
C ILE A 186 3.90 -26.46 -20.96
N ILE A 187 5.16 -26.80 -21.33
CA ILE A 187 6.31 -26.55 -20.46
C ILE A 187 6.59 -25.08 -20.35
N ALA A 188 6.61 -24.35 -21.47
CA ALA A 188 6.73 -22.88 -21.43
C ALA A 188 5.61 -22.22 -20.62
N GLY A 189 4.36 -22.71 -20.78
CA GLY A 189 3.22 -22.26 -19.98
C GLY A 189 3.45 -22.42 -18.48
N LEU A 190 3.90 -23.60 -18.04
CA LEU A 190 4.22 -23.88 -16.64
C LEU A 190 5.43 -23.08 -16.13
N LEU A 191 6.48 -22.92 -16.95
CA LEU A 191 7.69 -22.22 -16.54
C LEU A 191 7.47 -20.71 -16.40
N LEU A 192 6.84 -20.07 -17.37
CA LEU A 192 6.57 -18.62 -17.32
C LEU A 192 5.33 -18.30 -16.50
N GLY A 193 4.16 -18.84 -16.87
CA GLY A 193 2.87 -18.54 -16.25
C GLY A 193 2.71 -19.13 -14.84
N GLY A 194 3.27 -20.28 -14.58
CA GLY A 194 3.30 -20.92 -13.27
C GLY A 194 4.46 -20.44 -12.42
N LEU A 195 5.66 -20.94 -12.70
CA LEU A 195 6.84 -20.85 -11.83
C LEU A 195 7.44 -19.44 -11.74
N LEU A 196 7.85 -18.85 -12.86
CA LEU A 196 8.52 -17.53 -12.86
C LEU A 196 7.58 -16.45 -12.32
N ARG A 197 6.34 -16.43 -12.79
CA ARG A 197 5.32 -15.50 -12.31
C ARG A 197 5.12 -15.63 -10.80
N LEU A 198 5.04 -16.87 -10.27
CA LEU A 198 4.87 -17.12 -8.84
C LEU A 198 6.00 -16.48 -8.03
N VAL A 199 7.24 -16.79 -8.37
CA VAL A 199 8.42 -16.28 -7.64
C VAL A 199 8.47 -14.76 -7.69
N LEU A 200 8.32 -14.16 -8.87
CA LEU A 200 8.42 -12.70 -9.01
C LEU A 200 7.27 -11.96 -8.30
N SER A 201 6.04 -12.50 -8.36
CA SER A 201 4.90 -11.88 -7.69
C SER A 201 5.01 -11.94 -6.16
N GLN A 202 5.54 -13.04 -5.62
CA GLN A 202 5.78 -13.17 -4.17
C GLN A 202 6.84 -12.17 -3.69
N HIS A 203 8.00 -12.11 -4.36
CA HIS A 203 9.04 -11.14 -3.99
C HIS A 203 8.59 -9.68 -4.16
N ALA A 204 7.80 -9.36 -5.19
CA ALA A 204 7.21 -8.03 -5.33
C ALA A 204 6.37 -7.65 -4.10
N THR A 205 5.53 -8.56 -3.60
CA THR A 205 4.75 -8.33 -2.36
C THR A 205 5.65 -8.25 -1.13
N TYR A 206 6.64 -9.12 -0.99
CA TYR A 206 7.54 -9.13 0.18
C TYR A 206 8.39 -7.86 0.27
N PHE A 207 8.69 -7.21 -0.85
CA PHE A 207 9.33 -5.89 -0.84
C PHE A 207 8.45 -4.80 -0.20
N ILE A 208 7.13 -4.96 -0.19
CA ILE A 208 6.25 -4.03 0.53
C ILE A 208 6.50 -4.14 2.03
N ASN A 209 6.60 -5.36 2.57
CA ASN A 209 6.86 -5.58 4.00
C ASN A 209 8.29 -5.20 4.42
N SER A 210 9.26 -5.23 3.51
CA SER A 210 10.68 -4.97 3.78
C SER A 210 11.16 -3.62 3.27
N LEU A 211 11.37 -3.47 1.96
CA LEU A 211 11.92 -2.23 1.38
C LEU A 211 11.03 -1.01 1.62
N ALA A 212 9.69 -1.15 1.55
CA ALA A 212 8.80 -0.02 1.77
C ALA A 212 8.79 0.46 3.24
N HIS A 213 9.38 -0.30 4.16
CA HIS A 213 9.63 0.12 5.55
C HIS A 213 11.07 0.62 5.79
N MET A 214 12.00 0.43 4.85
CA MET A 214 13.41 0.76 5.04
C MET A 214 13.93 1.83 4.09
N TRP A 215 13.37 1.92 2.86
CA TRP A 215 13.89 2.77 1.81
C TRP A 215 12.81 3.68 1.23
N GLY A 216 13.05 4.99 1.26
CA GLY A 216 12.15 6.03 0.77
C GLY A 216 11.97 7.19 1.74
N THR A 217 10.90 7.96 1.56
CA THR A 217 10.60 9.16 2.35
C THR A 217 9.37 8.96 3.23
N ARG A 218 9.25 9.74 4.31
CA ARG A 218 8.09 9.76 5.21
C ARG A 218 7.44 11.16 5.19
N PRO A 219 6.66 11.48 4.14
CA PRO A 219 6.14 12.84 3.96
C PRO A 219 4.88 13.15 4.79
N TYR A 220 4.22 12.14 5.40
CA TYR A 220 2.94 12.33 6.09
C TYR A 220 3.01 12.03 7.59
N SER A 221 3.79 11.04 8.00
CA SER A 221 3.90 10.63 9.40
C SER A 221 5.19 9.86 9.63
N ASP A 222 5.73 9.92 10.84
CA ASP A 222 6.85 9.07 11.31
C ASP A 222 6.42 8.06 12.39
N ASN A 223 5.13 7.93 12.65
CA ASN A 223 4.57 6.97 13.61
C ASN A 223 4.83 5.50 13.24
N SER A 224 5.32 5.26 12.02
CA SER A 224 5.75 3.94 11.55
C SER A 224 6.99 4.05 10.68
N SER A 225 7.66 2.92 10.47
CA SER A 225 8.80 2.85 9.55
C SER A 225 8.41 2.97 8.07
N ALA A 226 7.12 2.84 7.72
CA ALA A 226 6.61 2.86 6.35
C ALA A 226 7.04 4.12 5.57
N ARG A 227 7.42 3.94 4.30
CA ARG A 227 8.02 4.98 3.45
C ARG A 227 7.37 5.01 2.06
N ASP A 228 7.34 6.18 1.46
CA ASP A 228 6.97 6.36 0.06
C ASP A 228 8.20 6.18 -0.83
N ASN A 229 8.11 5.28 -1.81
CA ASN A 229 9.13 5.01 -2.80
C ASN A 229 8.49 4.80 -4.18
N THR A 230 8.73 5.73 -5.11
CA THR A 230 8.13 5.70 -6.45
C THR A 230 8.65 4.53 -7.31
N LEU A 231 9.93 4.14 -7.16
CA LEU A 231 10.48 3.00 -7.91
C LEU A 231 9.83 1.69 -7.44
N LEU A 232 9.67 1.55 -6.13
CA LEU A 232 8.98 0.39 -5.57
C LEU A 232 7.51 0.36 -6.00
N ALA A 233 6.85 1.51 -6.12
CA ALA A 233 5.48 1.59 -6.59
C ALA A 233 5.29 1.03 -8.01
N LEU A 234 6.31 1.08 -8.89
CA LEU A 234 6.25 0.51 -10.23
C LEU A 234 6.08 -1.02 -10.20
N ILE A 235 6.85 -1.71 -9.36
CA ILE A 235 6.85 -3.18 -9.28
C ILE A 235 5.77 -3.73 -8.34
N THR A 236 5.19 -2.88 -7.49
CA THR A 236 4.19 -3.25 -6.46
C THR A 236 2.80 -2.71 -6.76
N TYR A 237 2.51 -2.33 -8.01
CA TYR A 237 1.19 -1.85 -8.44
C TYR A 237 0.66 -0.65 -7.64
N GLY A 238 1.57 0.22 -7.16
CA GLY A 238 1.24 1.43 -6.39
C GLY A 238 1.41 1.31 -4.89
N GLU A 239 1.67 0.10 -4.35
CA GLU A 239 1.83 -0.12 -2.91
C GLU A 239 3.12 0.51 -2.34
N GLY A 240 4.07 0.89 -3.19
CA GLY A 240 5.28 1.64 -2.79
C GLY A 240 5.02 3.04 -2.23
N TYR A 241 3.81 3.62 -2.36
CA TYR A 241 3.40 4.82 -1.61
C TYR A 241 2.91 4.44 -0.21
N HIS A 242 3.81 3.86 0.58
CA HIS A 242 3.47 3.11 1.77
C HIS A 242 3.32 3.98 3.02
N ASN A 243 4.05 5.10 3.11
CA ASN A 243 3.84 6.08 4.18
C ASN A 243 2.48 6.76 4.08
N TYR A 244 2.04 7.09 2.84
CA TYR A 244 0.67 7.55 2.61
C TYR A 244 -0.34 6.50 3.06
N HIS A 245 -0.14 5.24 2.65
CA HIS A 245 -1.03 4.15 2.97
C HIS A 245 -1.17 3.92 4.48
N HIS A 246 -0.07 3.85 5.23
CA HIS A 246 -0.11 3.68 6.68
C HIS A 246 -0.75 4.87 7.42
N THR A 247 -0.62 6.09 6.87
CA THR A 247 -1.24 7.29 7.45
C THR A 247 -2.75 7.36 7.14
N PHE A 248 -3.19 6.91 5.94
CA PHE A 248 -4.56 7.03 5.45
C PHE A 248 -5.07 5.71 4.88
N GLN A 249 -4.98 4.63 5.66
CA GLN A 249 -5.27 3.25 5.23
C GLN A 249 -6.68 3.02 4.67
N TRP A 250 -7.64 3.92 4.96
CA TRP A 250 -9.00 3.84 4.42
C TRP A 250 -9.16 4.49 3.05
N ASP A 251 -8.15 5.21 2.52
CA ASP A 251 -8.21 5.77 1.16
C ASP A 251 -7.97 4.66 0.13
N TYR A 252 -8.82 4.59 -0.90
CA TYR A 252 -8.65 3.57 -1.94
C TYR A 252 -7.42 3.81 -2.82
N ARG A 253 -6.74 4.95 -2.69
CA ARG A 253 -5.54 5.34 -3.42
C ARG A 253 -4.32 5.28 -2.50
N ASN A 254 -3.23 4.77 -3.01
CA ASN A 254 -1.92 4.99 -2.38
C ASN A 254 -1.17 6.13 -3.11
N GLY A 255 -1.19 6.14 -4.41
CA GLY A 255 -0.68 7.24 -5.23
C GLY A 255 -1.72 8.33 -5.47
N ILE A 256 -1.75 9.39 -4.65
CA ILE A 256 -2.81 10.41 -4.67
C ILE A 256 -2.77 11.39 -5.84
N ARG A 257 -1.58 11.64 -6.42
CA ARG A 257 -1.46 12.54 -7.57
C ARG A 257 -1.86 11.81 -8.86
N TRP A 258 -2.31 12.54 -9.89
CA TRP A 258 -2.75 11.94 -11.13
C TRP A 258 -1.62 11.20 -11.87
N TRP A 259 -0.37 11.66 -11.73
CA TRP A 259 0.82 11.04 -12.32
C TRP A 259 1.50 9.98 -11.45
N HIS A 260 1.05 9.76 -10.21
CA HIS A 260 1.55 8.66 -9.40
C HIS A 260 1.15 7.34 -10.02
N PHE A 261 2.13 6.48 -10.29
CA PHE A 261 1.88 5.15 -10.80
C PHE A 261 1.20 4.30 -9.73
N ASP A 262 -0.10 4.19 -9.84
CA ASP A 262 -0.95 3.37 -8.97
C ASP A 262 -2.04 2.73 -9.84
N PRO A 263 -1.68 1.67 -10.61
CA PRO A 263 -2.61 0.98 -11.49
C PRO A 263 -3.77 0.34 -10.73
N THR A 264 -3.58 -0.01 -9.46
CA THR A 264 -4.66 -0.47 -8.56
C THR A 264 -5.75 0.59 -8.41
N LYS A 265 -5.38 1.85 -8.18
CA LYS A 265 -6.31 2.99 -8.18
C LYS A 265 -7.05 3.13 -9.50
N TRP A 266 -6.36 2.94 -10.62
CA TRP A 266 -6.98 3.06 -11.94
C TRP A 266 -7.97 1.93 -12.19
N LEU A 267 -7.64 0.69 -11.82
CA LEU A 267 -8.55 -0.47 -11.89
C LEU A 267 -9.82 -0.21 -11.06
N ILE A 268 -9.68 0.14 -9.78
CA ILE A 268 -10.83 0.39 -8.87
C ILE A 268 -11.72 1.51 -9.46
N ARG A 269 -11.12 2.59 -9.97
CA ARG A 269 -11.89 3.68 -10.59
C ARG A 269 -12.58 3.26 -11.90
N SER A 270 -11.98 2.39 -12.68
CA SER A 270 -12.59 1.82 -13.89
C SER A 270 -13.76 0.90 -13.54
N LEU A 271 -13.63 0.08 -12.51
CA LEU A 271 -14.72 -0.75 -11.99
C LEU A 271 -15.89 0.11 -11.48
N GLU A 272 -15.61 1.22 -10.80
CA GLU A 272 -16.66 2.16 -10.36
C GLU A 272 -17.41 2.76 -11.57
N ARG A 273 -16.71 3.19 -12.62
CA ARG A 273 -17.31 3.72 -13.85
C ARG A 273 -18.16 2.67 -14.60
N ALA A 274 -17.77 1.41 -14.51
CA ALA A 274 -18.51 0.28 -15.08
C ALA A 274 -19.68 -0.19 -14.19
N GLY A 275 -19.94 0.44 -13.04
CA GLY A 275 -20.97 0.03 -12.09
C GLY A 275 -20.64 -1.26 -11.31
N LEU A 276 -19.38 -1.73 -11.37
CA LEU A 276 -18.91 -2.95 -10.72
C LEU A 276 -18.24 -2.69 -9.36
N ALA A 277 -18.04 -1.42 -8.99
CA ALA A 277 -17.59 -1.00 -7.68
C ALA A 277 -18.32 0.26 -7.23
N SER A 278 -18.38 0.49 -5.91
CA SER A 278 -19.05 1.65 -5.30
C SER A 278 -18.40 2.02 -3.96
N GLY A 279 -18.84 3.13 -3.36
CA GLY A 279 -18.42 3.53 -2.02
C GLY A 279 -16.93 3.84 -1.88
N LEU A 280 -16.25 4.32 -2.93
CA LEU A 280 -14.82 4.61 -2.92
C LEU A 280 -14.48 5.67 -1.87
N LYS A 281 -13.81 5.25 -0.81
CA LYS A 281 -13.38 6.13 0.29
C LYS A 281 -12.14 6.93 -0.11
N ARG A 282 -12.13 8.22 0.25
CA ARG A 282 -11.01 9.14 -0.03
C ARG A 282 -10.70 9.97 1.19
N CYS A 283 -9.44 10.12 1.48
CA CYS A 283 -9.00 11.10 2.45
C CYS A 283 -9.25 12.52 1.93
N ALA A 284 -9.78 13.37 2.79
CA ALA A 284 -10.02 14.77 2.45
C ALA A 284 -8.68 15.50 2.23
N PRO A 285 -8.59 16.37 1.20
CA PRO A 285 -7.34 17.04 0.86
C PRO A 285 -6.73 17.88 1.97
N ASP A 286 -7.55 18.49 2.82
CA ASP A 286 -7.11 19.25 3.98
C ASP A 286 -6.41 18.37 5.02
N LYS A 287 -6.92 17.16 5.28
CA LYS A 287 -6.28 16.20 6.19
C LYS A 287 -4.91 15.76 5.64
N ILE A 288 -4.81 15.55 4.32
CA ILE A 288 -3.54 15.22 3.68
C ILE A 288 -2.54 16.37 3.80
N GLU A 289 -3.00 17.61 3.54
CA GLU A 289 -2.14 18.78 3.64
C GLU A 289 -1.71 19.05 5.07
N ARG A 290 -2.61 18.87 6.04
CA ARG A 290 -2.30 19.00 7.47
C ARG A 290 -1.22 18.00 7.91
N ALA A 291 -1.36 16.73 7.57
CA ALA A 291 -0.36 15.72 7.90
C ALA A 291 1.03 16.02 7.31
N LYS A 292 1.08 16.49 6.05
CA LYS A 292 2.34 16.94 5.44
C LYS A 292 2.96 18.11 6.17
N LEU A 293 2.15 19.09 6.54
CA LEU A 293 2.59 20.29 7.24
C LEU A 293 3.13 19.95 8.62
N GLU A 294 2.42 19.11 9.35
CA GLU A 294 2.85 18.61 10.65
C GLU A 294 4.20 17.89 10.57
N ARG A 295 4.38 17.02 9.57
CA ARG A 295 5.66 16.34 9.35
C ARG A 295 6.78 17.30 8.95
N GLN A 296 6.50 18.29 8.13
CA GLN A 296 7.48 19.32 7.76
C GLN A 296 7.89 20.17 8.98
N PHE A 297 6.95 20.51 9.85
CA PHE A 297 7.21 21.23 11.09
C PHE A 297 8.14 20.42 11.99
N GLN A 298 7.84 19.16 12.26
CA GLN A 298 8.69 18.26 13.04
C GLN A 298 10.12 18.20 12.47
N LEU A 299 10.26 17.94 11.16
CA LEU A 299 11.58 17.88 10.50
C LEU A 299 12.34 19.20 10.56
N ALA A 300 11.65 20.34 10.50
CA ALA A 300 12.27 21.65 10.62
C ALA A 300 12.75 21.89 12.05
N THR A 301 11.95 21.54 13.05
CA THR A 301 12.32 21.58 14.48
C THR A 301 13.55 20.72 14.77
N GLU A 302 13.50 19.43 14.43
CA GLU A 302 14.63 18.49 14.58
C GLU A 302 15.91 19.01 13.91
N LYS A 303 15.79 19.65 12.75
CA LYS A 303 16.94 20.21 12.02
C LYS A 303 17.51 21.44 12.71
N CYS A 304 16.68 22.37 13.19
CA CYS A 304 17.11 23.56 13.90
C CYS A 304 17.80 23.19 15.22
N GLU A 305 17.25 22.23 15.97
CA GLU A 305 17.86 21.72 17.19
C GLU A 305 19.25 21.09 16.92
N ARG A 306 19.34 20.22 15.90
CA ARG A 306 20.59 19.56 15.52
C ARG A 306 21.68 20.54 15.08
N LEU A 307 21.29 21.62 14.42
CA LEU A 307 22.23 22.67 13.94
C LEU A 307 22.51 23.72 15.00
N ALA A 308 21.89 23.62 16.21
CA ALA A 308 21.98 24.59 17.29
C ALA A 308 21.74 26.04 16.79
N VAL A 309 20.66 26.22 16.00
CA VAL A 309 20.31 27.53 15.42
C VAL A 309 20.10 28.54 16.54
N GLU A 310 20.82 29.67 16.50
CA GLU A 310 20.69 30.73 17.48
C GLU A 310 19.43 31.60 17.22
N GLY A 311 18.96 32.28 18.26
CA GLY A 311 17.85 33.20 18.18
C GLY A 311 16.46 32.56 18.36
N ASP A 312 15.41 33.35 18.14
CA ASP A 312 14.01 32.95 18.36
C ASP A 312 13.42 32.19 17.16
N TRP A 313 14.12 31.16 16.69
CA TRP A 313 13.67 30.36 15.55
C TRP A 313 12.41 29.57 15.86
N GLN A 314 12.27 29.11 17.10
CA GLN A 314 11.13 28.28 17.51
C GLN A 314 9.83 29.06 17.41
N SER A 315 9.76 30.25 18.01
CA SER A 315 8.57 31.12 17.94
C SER A 315 8.21 31.51 16.49
N ARG A 316 9.22 31.77 15.64
CA ARG A 316 9.01 32.06 14.23
C ARG A 316 8.45 30.86 13.49
N LEU A 317 8.96 29.65 13.74
CA LEU A 317 8.50 28.42 13.10
C LEU A 317 7.07 28.08 13.52
N GLU A 318 6.75 28.20 14.83
CA GLU A 318 5.41 27.99 15.38
C GLU A 318 4.40 28.99 14.80
N THR A 319 4.74 30.30 14.76
CA THR A 319 3.86 31.34 14.21
C THR A 319 3.50 31.08 12.75
N GLU A 320 4.49 30.72 11.93
CA GLU A 320 4.25 30.42 10.49
C GLU A 320 3.50 29.10 10.29
N TYR A 321 3.73 28.12 11.14
CA TYR A 321 3.01 26.86 11.14
C TYR A 321 1.52 27.06 11.45
N GLU A 322 1.21 27.80 12.52
CA GLU A 322 -0.16 28.10 12.91
C GLU A 322 -0.89 28.93 11.85
N ALA A 323 -0.24 29.95 11.28
CA ALA A 323 -0.79 30.75 10.19
C ALA A 323 -1.13 29.89 8.95
N LEU A 324 -0.28 28.93 8.62
CA LEU A 324 -0.53 28.03 7.51
C LEU A 324 -1.63 27.01 7.84
N LEU A 325 -1.68 26.46 9.06
CA LEU A 325 -2.76 25.58 9.51
C LEU A 325 -4.13 26.29 9.43
N HIS A 326 -4.21 27.52 9.90
CA HIS A 326 -5.43 28.33 9.80
C HIS A 326 -5.86 28.52 8.33
N THR A 327 -4.89 28.81 7.45
CA THR A 327 -5.18 28.97 6.02
C THR A 327 -5.65 27.65 5.37
N VAL A 328 -5.10 26.50 5.79
CA VAL A 328 -5.55 25.17 5.33
C VAL A 328 -7.00 24.93 5.75
N GLN A 329 -7.35 25.28 6.98
CA GLN A 329 -8.71 25.12 7.51
C GLN A 329 -9.71 25.99 6.72
N GLN A 330 -9.41 27.29 6.54
CA GLN A 330 -10.27 28.19 5.75
C GLN A 330 -10.46 27.70 4.32
N TRP A 331 -9.38 27.24 3.67
CA TRP A 331 -9.48 26.67 2.35
C TRP A 331 -10.38 25.42 2.31
N ALA A 332 -10.31 24.56 3.33
CA ALA A 332 -11.13 23.36 3.43
C ALA A 332 -12.63 23.72 3.53
N GLU A 333 -12.98 24.68 4.38
CA GLU A 333 -14.36 25.17 4.57
C GLU A 333 -14.94 25.72 3.27
N HIS A 334 -14.23 26.64 2.60
CA HIS A 334 -14.69 27.20 1.33
C HIS A 334 -14.73 26.18 0.19
N ARG A 335 -13.81 25.22 0.19
CA ARG A 335 -13.82 24.11 -0.74
C ARG A 335 -15.05 23.22 -0.53
N GLN A 336 -15.35 22.88 0.71
CA GLN A 336 -16.51 22.06 1.06
C GLN A 336 -17.80 22.76 0.62
N ALA A 337 -17.99 24.04 1.00
CA ALA A 337 -19.14 24.84 0.61
C ALA A 337 -19.33 24.91 -0.91
N TRP A 338 -18.24 25.09 -1.67
CA TRP A 338 -18.28 25.09 -3.13
C TRP A 338 -18.72 23.74 -3.71
N TYR A 339 -18.18 22.61 -3.21
CA TYR A 339 -18.54 21.28 -3.73
C TYR A 339 -19.93 20.85 -3.33
N GLU A 340 -20.42 21.23 -2.15
CA GLU A 340 -21.81 21.01 -1.71
C GLU A 340 -22.79 21.79 -2.58
N ALA A 341 -22.51 23.07 -2.83
CA ALA A 341 -23.30 23.89 -3.72
C ALA A 341 -23.37 23.31 -5.15
N LYS A 342 -22.23 22.80 -5.66
CA LYS A 342 -22.17 22.12 -6.95
C LYS A 342 -22.96 20.81 -6.96
N GLY A 343 -23.00 20.06 -5.86
CA GLY A 343 -23.81 18.84 -5.72
C GLY A 343 -25.31 19.15 -5.68
N LYS A 344 -25.72 20.23 -4.96
CA LYS A 344 -27.11 20.70 -4.88
C LYS A 344 -27.62 21.30 -6.20
N GLU A 345 -26.74 21.76 -7.07
CA GLU A 345 -27.11 22.27 -8.42
C GLU A 345 -27.91 21.27 -9.25
N LEU A 346 -27.76 19.98 -8.97
CA LEU A 346 -28.54 18.90 -9.62
C LEU A 346 -29.93 18.73 -8.99
N GLN A 347 -30.20 19.33 -7.81
CA GLN A 347 -31.42 19.11 -7.03
C GLN A 347 -32.18 20.41 -6.66
N GLU A 348 -31.55 21.58 -6.59
CA GLU A 348 -32.14 22.85 -6.15
C GLU A 348 -31.63 24.03 -6.97
N HIS A 349 -32.49 25.05 -7.19
CA HIS A 349 -32.17 26.29 -7.91
C HIS A 349 -31.35 27.26 -7.05
N LEU A 350 -30.05 27.00 -6.87
CA LEU A 350 -29.13 28.04 -6.42
C LEU A 350 -29.00 29.12 -7.49
N SER A 351 -29.09 30.39 -7.10
CA SER A 351 -28.92 31.51 -8.01
C SER A 351 -27.51 31.50 -8.64
N HIS A 352 -27.41 31.92 -9.87
CA HIS A 352 -26.13 32.01 -10.60
C HIS A 352 -25.09 32.88 -9.83
N LEU A 353 -25.58 33.92 -9.14
CA LEU A 353 -24.74 34.83 -8.37
C LEU A 353 -24.13 34.17 -7.13
N GLU A 354 -24.92 33.41 -6.37
CA GLU A 354 -24.41 32.66 -5.19
C GLU A 354 -23.33 31.64 -5.58
N LYS A 355 -23.51 30.94 -6.70
CA LYS A 355 -22.49 30.01 -7.22
C LYS A 355 -21.21 30.72 -7.61
N GLN A 356 -21.30 31.88 -8.27
CA GLN A 356 -20.13 32.67 -8.62
C GLN A 356 -19.38 33.15 -7.35
N GLN A 357 -20.10 33.59 -6.32
CA GLN A 357 -19.49 34.01 -5.07
C GLN A 357 -18.77 32.87 -4.34
N LEU A 358 -19.40 31.69 -4.20
CA LEU A 358 -18.78 30.51 -3.60
C LEU A 358 -17.53 30.05 -4.37
N LYS A 359 -17.59 30.08 -5.70
CA LYS A 359 -16.44 29.77 -6.55
C LYS A 359 -15.31 30.78 -6.37
N ALA A 360 -15.64 32.08 -6.30
CA ALA A 360 -14.66 33.15 -6.11
C ALA A 360 -13.94 32.99 -4.77
N HIS A 361 -14.68 32.77 -3.66
CA HIS A 361 -14.10 32.52 -2.35
C HIS A 361 -13.21 31.27 -2.34
N TYR A 362 -13.66 30.18 -2.92
CA TYR A 362 -12.82 28.97 -3.04
C TYR A 362 -11.51 29.24 -3.78
N LEU A 363 -11.54 29.98 -4.89
CA LEU A 363 -10.35 30.32 -5.67
C LEU A 363 -9.42 31.28 -4.90
N GLU A 364 -9.98 32.25 -4.20
CA GLU A 364 -9.24 33.17 -3.33
C GLU A 364 -8.46 32.41 -2.25
N PHE A 365 -9.14 31.57 -1.48
CA PHE A 365 -8.49 30.80 -0.43
C PHE A 365 -7.52 29.75 -0.97
N LYS A 366 -7.76 29.17 -2.14
CA LYS A 366 -6.80 28.32 -2.84
C LYS A 366 -5.51 29.10 -3.19
N TYR A 367 -5.64 30.36 -3.59
CA TYR A 367 -4.50 31.20 -3.88
C TYR A 367 -3.76 31.63 -2.60
N LYS A 368 -4.48 32.05 -1.55
CA LYS A 368 -3.91 32.35 -0.22
C LYS A 368 -3.11 31.16 0.31
N LEU A 369 -3.67 29.95 0.22
CA LEU A 369 -2.97 28.73 0.62
C LEU A 369 -1.69 28.51 -0.17
N LYS A 370 -1.69 28.77 -1.49
CA LYS A 370 -0.47 28.67 -2.31
C LYS A 370 0.61 29.64 -1.84
N LEU A 371 0.26 30.89 -1.59
CA LEU A 371 1.21 31.91 -1.10
C LEU A 371 1.75 31.57 0.28
N GLN A 372 0.89 31.11 1.20
CA GLN A 372 1.31 30.75 2.54
C GLN A 372 2.23 29.52 2.54
N LYS A 373 1.99 28.55 1.65
CA LYS A 373 2.93 27.42 1.45
C LYS A 373 4.29 27.86 0.93
N GLN A 374 4.33 28.82 -0.01
CA GLN A 374 5.60 29.36 -0.48
C GLN A 374 6.36 30.08 0.64
N ARG A 375 5.65 30.86 1.45
CA ARG A 375 6.22 31.52 2.64
C ARG A 375 6.78 30.49 3.61
N TRP A 376 6.02 29.46 3.94
CA TRP A 376 6.45 28.34 4.76
C TRP A 376 7.72 27.69 4.24
N GLU A 377 7.78 27.36 2.94
CA GLU A 377 8.98 26.79 2.31
C GLU A 377 10.21 27.70 2.46
N ILE A 378 10.02 29.01 2.33
CA ILE A 378 11.11 29.99 2.54
C ILE A 378 11.57 29.94 3.99
N VAL A 379 10.65 29.98 4.95
CA VAL A 379 10.99 29.96 6.39
C VAL A 379 11.78 28.73 6.76
N ILE A 380 11.33 27.53 6.42
CA ILE A 380 12.04 26.29 6.75
C ILE A 380 13.40 26.17 6.03
N ARG A 381 13.56 26.76 4.82
CA ARG A 381 14.86 26.81 4.14
C ARG A 381 15.81 27.80 4.82
N THR A 382 15.34 28.99 5.13
CA THR A 382 16.17 30.05 5.75
C THR A 382 16.62 29.66 7.14
N LEU A 383 15.73 29.13 7.97
CA LEU A 383 16.09 28.69 9.34
C LEU A 383 17.07 27.51 9.33
N ALA A 384 16.99 26.67 8.31
CA ALA A 384 17.82 25.47 8.23
C ALA A 384 19.09 25.66 7.38
N SER A 385 19.38 26.87 6.89
CA SER A 385 20.64 27.22 6.23
C SER A 385 21.57 27.81 7.29
N PRO A 386 22.82 27.33 7.43
CA PRO A 386 23.81 28.06 8.20
C PRO A 386 23.92 29.47 7.57
N GLU A 387 23.80 30.53 8.36
CA GLU A 387 24.17 31.87 7.87
C GLU A 387 25.59 31.77 7.31
N PRO A 388 25.85 32.32 6.10
CA PRO A 388 27.22 32.47 5.66
C PRO A 388 27.88 33.38 6.72
N GLY A 389 28.76 32.78 7.51
CA GLY A 389 29.52 33.48 8.53
C GLY A 389 30.04 34.75 7.92
N VAL A 390 29.76 35.86 8.57
CA VAL A 390 30.50 37.11 8.37
C VAL A 390 31.94 36.78 8.78
N ALA A 391 32.76 36.45 7.78
CA ALA A 391 34.19 36.31 7.91
C ALA A 391 34.84 37.69 7.98
#